data_cb17f32b64205dfc756f5c29608f52bd
#
_entry.id   cb17f32b64205dfc756f5c29608f52bd
#
_cell.length_a   1.000
_cell.length_b   1.000
_cell.length_c   1.000
_cell.angle_alpha   90.00
_cell.angle_beta   90.00
_cell.angle_gamma   90.00
#
_symmetry.space_group_name_H-M   'P 1'
#
loop_
_entity.id
_entity.type
_entity.pdbx_description
1 polymer ?
#
loop_
_entity_poly.entity_id
_entity_poly.type
_entity_poly.pdbx_seq_one_letter_code
_entity_poly.pdbx_strand_id
1 'polypeptide(L)'
;LSARNGGGDPEFNPRLRTFINKAKAANMPADNIDRAIKKGTGELPGVEYFELLYEGYGPGGIGIIVEVTTDNKNRAASEVRSTFSKYGGNLASPGALQHFFTRQGQFLIAADKATEDQLMEIGLENGADDIINNGDHFEMRCALSDFDTVSSALEAAGIQADSSEIAYIPGTLTALEDK
;
A
#
# COMPACT_ATOMS: atom_id res chain seq x y z
N LEU A 1 14.51 2.04 -0.70
CA LEU A 1 14.02 3.26 -0.03
C LEU A 1 13.83 3.01 1.46
N SER A 2 13.07 2.01 1.92
CA SER A 2 12.85 1.77 3.35
C SER A 2 14.16 1.63 4.13
N ALA A 3 15.12 0.85 3.63
CA ALA A 3 16.44 0.70 4.26
C ALA A 3 17.24 2.01 4.27
N ARG A 4 17.10 2.86 3.23
CA ARG A 4 17.76 4.17 3.17
C ARG A 4 17.21 5.14 4.21
N ASN A 5 15.88 5.15 4.38
CA ASN A 5 15.19 6.14 5.22
C ASN A 5 15.17 5.75 6.70
N GLY A 6 15.17 4.45 7.00
CA GLY A 6 14.99 3.93 8.36
C GLY A 6 16.06 2.94 8.84
N GLY A 7 17.15 2.78 8.06
CA GLY A 7 18.21 1.80 8.38
C GLY A 7 17.93 0.41 7.84
N GLY A 8 19.00 -0.42 7.81
CA GLY A 8 18.97 -1.76 7.22
C GLY A 8 18.50 -2.87 8.17
N ASP A 9 18.22 -2.55 9.41
CA ASP A 9 17.79 -3.53 10.42
C ASP A 9 16.26 -3.59 10.49
N PRO A 10 15.63 -4.73 10.14
CA PRO A 10 14.18 -4.86 10.17
C PRO A 10 13.59 -4.81 11.59
N GLU A 11 14.38 -5.08 12.64
CA GLU A 11 13.90 -4.97 14.02
C GLU A 11 13.59 -3.52 14.41
N PHE A 12 14.37 -2.56 13.88
CA PHE A 12 14.23 -1.14 14.12
C PHE A 12 13.56 -0.38 12.98
N ASN A 13 13.19 -1.07 11.89
CA ASN A 13 12.56 -0.48 10.72
C ASN A 13 11.31 -1.28 10.29
N PRO A 14 10.14 -0.99 10.88
CA PRO A 14 8.88 -1.69 10.59
C PRO A 14 8.53 -1.69 9.10
N ARG A 15 8.72 -0.55 8.41
CA ARG A 15 8.49 -0.45 6.97
C ARG A 15 9.38 -1.40 6.17
N LEU A 16 10.66 -1.55 6.55
CA LEU A 16 11.56 -2.50 5.92
C LEU A 16 11.11 -3.94 6.18
N ARG A 17 10.70 -4.26 7.40
CA ARG A 17 10.18 -5.57 7.78
C ARG A 17 8.99 -5.97 6.92
N THR A 18 8.01 -5.07 6.75
CA THR A 18 6.85 -5.29 5.88
C THR A 18 7.27 -5.63 4.44
N PHE A 19 8.22 -4.88 3.87
CA PHE A 19 8.70 -5.18 2.52
C PHE A 19 9.51 -6.48 2.43
N ILE A 20 10.27 -6.83 3.45
CA ILE A 20 10.96 -8.13 3.52
C ILE A 20 9.95 -9.28 3.52
N ASN A 21 8.88 -9.16 4.32
CA ASN A 21 7.82 -10.17 4.38
C ASN A 21 7.09 -10.30 3.03
N LYS A 22 6.73 -9.19 2.39
CA LYS A 22 6.15 -9.20 1.03
C LYS A 22 7.09 -9.85 0.00
N ALA A 23 8.39 -9.56 0.07
CA ALA A 23 9.38 -10.15 -0.82
C ALA A 23 9.52 -11.66 -0.61
N LYS A 24 9.52 -12.13 0.64
CA LYS A 24 9.54 -13.56 0.98
C LYS A 24 8.25 -14.26 0.49
N ALA A 25 7.09 -13.65 0.70
CA ALA A 25 5.81 -14.17 0.21
C ALA A 25 5.77 -14.28 -1.33
N ALA A 26 6.47 -13.38 -2.03
CA ALA A 26 6.66 -13.42 -3.49
C ALA A 26 7.82 -14.36 -3.92
N ASN A 27 8.34 -15.22 -3.03
CA ASN A 27 9.45 -16.15 -3.28
C ASN A 27 10.75 -15.47 -3.75
N MET A 28 11.02 -14.23 -3.32
CA MET A 28 12.30 -13.59 -3.61
C MET A 28 13.43 -14.27 -2.83
N PRO A 29 14.54 -14.67 -3.51
CA PRO A 29 15.68 -15.28 -2.83
C PRO A 29 16.27 -14.36 -1.75
N ALA A 30 16.66 -14.96 -0.61
CA ALA A 30 17.22 -14.22 0.53
C ALA A 30 18.41 -13.32 0.17
N ASP A 31 19.32 -13.81 -0.69
CA ASP A 31 20.48 -13.05 -1.18
C ASP A 31 20.08 -11.79 -1.96
N ASN A 32 18.95 -11.82 -2.67
CA ASN A 32 18.43 -10.66 -3.40
C ASN A 32 17.85 -9.64 -2.43
N ILE A 33 17.16 -10.09 -1.37
CA ILE A 33 16.65 -9.22 -0.31
C ILE A 33 17.83 -8.53 0.40
N ASP A 34 18.84 -9.29 0.85
CA ASP A 34 20.02 -8.75 1.51
C ASP A 34 20.77 -7.74 0.63
N ARG A 35 20.97 -8.08 -0.65
CA ARG A 35 21.60 -7.17 -1.62
C ARG A 35 20.80 -5.89 -1.81
N ALA A 36 19.47 -5.96 -1.82
CA ALA A 36 18.60 -4.79 -1.93
C ALA A 36 18.70 -3.89 -0.69
N ILE A 37 18.78 -4.49 0.51
CA ILE A 37 18.99 -3.77 1.76
C ILE A 37 20.34 -3.06 1.74
N LYS A 38 21.43 -3.76 1.42
CA LYS A 38 22.81 -3.20 1.34
C LYS A 38 22.92 -2.07 0.32
N LYS A 39 22.21 -2.16 -0.81
CA LYS A 39 22.13 -1.03 -1.76
C LYS A 39 21.37 0.15 -1.17
N GLY A 40 20.34 -0.12 -0.38
CA GLY A 40 19.56 0.91 0.29
C GLY A 40 20.35 1.65 1.36
N THR A 41 21.13 0.94 2.17
CA THR A 41 21.99 1.51 3.24
C THR A 41 23.26 2.17 2.71
N GLY A 42 23.59 1.97 1.43
CA GLY A 42 24.82 2.52 0.82
C GLY A 42 26.06 1.62 0.97
N GLU A 43 25.93 0.44 1.55
CA GLU A 43 27.02 -0.55 1.65
C GLU A 43 27.41 -1.12 0.28
N LEU A 44 26.48 -1.13 -0.66
CA LEU A 44 26.75 -1.49 -2.06
C LEU A 44 26.35 -0.34 -2.98
N PRO A 45 27.04 -0.15 -4.13
CA PRO A 45 26.63 0.81 -5.15
C PRO A 45 25.18 0.56 -5.57
N GLY A 46 24.37 1.58 -5.56
CA GLY A 46 22.96 1.52 -5.92
C GLY A 46 22.52 2.77 -6.66
N VAL A 47 21.32 2.68 -7.24
CA VAL A 47 20.65 3.81 -7.88
C VAL A 47 19.85 4.57 -6.82
N GLU A 48 19.81 5.87 -6.92
CA GLU A 48 18.93 6.68 -6.08
C GLU A 48 17.49 6.55 -6.58
N TYR A 49 16.58 6.19 -5.65
CA TYR A 49 15.15 6.12 -5.93
C TYR A 49 14.40 7.23 -5.20
N PHE A 50 13.37 7.73 -5.86
CA PHE A 50 12.46 8.77 -5.35
C PHE A 50 11.06 8.21 -5.26
N GLU A 51 10.35 8.54 -4.17
CA GLU A 51 8.91 8.32 -4.05
C GLU A 51 8.19 9.61 -4.47
N LEU A 52 7.27 9.48 -5.41
CA LEU A 52 6.50 10.59 -5.96
C LEU A 52 5.02 10.24 -5.88
N LEU A 53 4.20 11.25 -5.67
CA LEU A 53 2.75 11.13 -5.68
C LEU A 53 2.20 11.95 -6.84
N TYR A 54 1.41 11.33 -7.68
CA TYR A 54 0.65 12.01 -8.73
C TYR A 54 -0.83 11.90 -8.44
N GLU A 55 -1.54 12.94 -8.78
CA GLU A 55 -2.97 13.05 -8.62
C GLU A 55 -3.60 13.38 -9.96
N GLY A 56 -4.76 12.83 -10.24
CA GLY A 56 -5.44 13.08 -11.52
C GLY A 56 -6.88 12.61 -11.51
N TYR A 57 -7.54 12.93 -12.59
CA TYR A 57 -8.90 12.51 -12.83
C TYR A 57 -8.94 11.53 -14.00
N GLY A 58 -9.64 10.42 -13.81
CA GLY A 58 -9.98 9.47 -14.85
C GLY A 58 -11.29 9.82 -15.55
N PRO A 59 -11.72 9.00 -16.53
CA PRO A 59 -13.02 9.11 -17.16
C PRO A 59 -14.14 9.10 -16.13
N GLY A 60 -15.17 9.91 -16.33
CA GLY A 60 -16.28 10.05 -15.36
C GLY A 60 -15.95 10.91 -14.13
N GLY A 61 -14.77 11.56 -14.10
CA GLY A 61 -14.36 12.43 -12.98
C GLY A 61 -13.84 11.68 -11.75
N ILE A 62 -13.44 10.42 -11.91
CA ILE A 62 -12.88 9.61 -10.83
C ILE A 62 -11.56 10.20 -10.37
N GLY A 63 -11.41 10.42 -9.07
CA GLY A 63 -10.13 10.78 -8.47
C GLY A 63 -9.18 9.59 -8.46
N ILE A 64 -7.94 9.77 -8.91
CA ILE A 64 -6.90 8.76 -8.95
C ILE A 64 -5.65 9.31 -8.27
N ILE A 65 -5.14 8.57 -7.28
CA ILE A 65 -3.83 8.80 -6.67
C ILE A 65 -2.88 7.71 -7.15
N VAL A 66 -1.68 8.11 -7.61
CA VAL A 66 -0.65 7.21 -8.11
C VAL A 66 0.63 7.40 -7.31
N GLU A 67 1.02 6.40 -6.53
CA GLU A 67 2.32 6.35 -5.86
C GLU A 67 3.34 5.75 -6.84
N VAL A 68 4.43 6.46 -7.06
CA VAL A 68 5.49 6.05 -7.99
C VAL A 68 6.83 6.01 -7.30
N THR A 69 7.51 4.87 -7.41
CA THR A 69 8.92 4.75 -7.06
C THR A 69 9.75 4.75 -8.34
N THR A 70 10.65 5.70 -8.50
CA THR A 70 11.44 5.87 -9.72
C THR A 70 12.87 6.31 -9.42
N ASP A 71 13.78 5.98 -10.32
CA ASP A 71 15.14 6.52 -10.38
C ASP A 71 15.23 7.78 -11.26
N ASN A 72 14.17 8.11 -12.00
CA ASN A 72 14.13 9.23 -12.93
C ASN A 72 12.77 9.96 -12.87
N LYS A 73 12.73 11.08 -12.14
CA LYS A 73 11.52 11.89 -11.93
C LYS A 73 10.90 12.39 -13.23
N ASN A 74 11.73 12.78 -14.20
CA ASN A 74 11.25 13.34 -15.48
C ASN A 74 10.60 12.28 -16.35
N ARG A 75 11.20 11.08 -16.42
CA ARG A 75 10.63 9.94 -17.13
C ARG A 75 9.28 9.56 -16.51
N ALA A 76 9.22 9.38 -15.18
CA ALA A 76 7.99 9.04 -14.49
C ALA A 76 6.88 10.08 -14.72
N ALA A 77 7.20 11.38 -14.62
CA ALA A 77 6.23 12.44 -14.88
C ALA A 77 5.67 12.41 -16.30
N SER A 78 6.54 12.15 -17.28
CA SER A 78 6.13 12.04 -18.69
C SER A 78 5.24 10.82 -18.93
N GLU A 79 5.60 9.66 -18.38
CA GLU A 79 4.86 8.41 -18.52
C GLU A 79 3.48 8.50 -17.87
N VAL A 80 3.42 9.00 -16.62
CA VAL A 80 2.15 9.18 -15.91
C VAL A 80 1.23 10.14 -16.66
N ARG A 81 1.74 11.29 -17.09
CA ARG A 81 0.95 12.26 -17.88
C ARG A 81 0.42 11.65 -19.17
N SER A 82 1.29 10.97 -19.92
CA SER A 82 0.93 10.30 -21.17
C SER A 82 -0.15 9.25 -20.95
N THR A 83 -0.03 8.46 -19.87
CA THR A 83 -1.00 7.41 -19.51
C THR A 83 -2.37 8.02 -19.19
N PHE A 84 -2.43 9.04 -18.32
CA PHE A 84 -3.70 9.73 -18.07
C PHE A 84 -4.36 10.24 -19.35
N SER A 85 -3.60 10.95 -20.18
CA SER A 85 -4.11 11.51 -21.46
C SER A 85 -4.59 10.41 -22.42
N LYS A 86 -3.84 9.32 -22.52
CA LYS A 86 -4.18 8.18 -23.41
C LYS A 86 -5.50 7.54 -23.06
N TYR A 87 -5.83 7.47 -21.79
CA TYR A 87 -7.05 6.83 -21.28
C TYR A 87 -8.16 7.83 -20.93
N GLY A 88 -8.11 9.03 -21.48
CA GLY A 88 -9.18 10.02 -21.34
C GLY A 88 -9.24 10.74 -19.99
N GLY A 89 -8.17 10.65 -19.22
CA GLY A 89 -7.99 11.37 -17.97
C GLY A 89 -7.04 12.57 -18.10
N ASN A 90 -6.80 13.23 -17.00
CA ASN A 90 -5.85 14.33 -16.89
C ASN A 90 -5.19 14.39 -15.51
N LEU A 91 -3.93 14.83 -15.46
CA LEU A 91 -3.26 15.11 -14.19
C LEU A 91 -3.85 16.37 -13.55
N ALA A 92 -4.03 16.30 -12.23
CA ALA A 92 -4.38 17.43 -11.37
C ALA A 92 -3.12 18.09 -10.80
N SER A 93 -3.30 19.25 -10.17
CA SER A 93 -2.24 19.87 -9.38
C SER A 93 -1.96 19.06 -8.12
N PRO A 94 -0.71 19.02 -7.63
CA PRO A 94 -0.39 18.37 -6.37
C PRO A 94 -1.28 18.88 -5.22
N GLY A 95 -1.84 17.97 -4.42
CA GLY A 95 -2.75 18.28 -3.31
C GLY A 95 -4.22 18.45 -3.69
N ALA A 96 -4.57 18.35 -4.96
CA ALA A 96 -5.96 18.57 -5.40
C ALA A 96 -6.92 17.47 -4.90
N LEU A 97 -6.44 16.26 -4.71
CA LEU A 97 -7.26 15.10 -4.35
C LEU A 97 -6.95 14.53 -2.96
N GLN A 98 -5.85 14.89 -2.33
CA GLN A 98 -5.44 14.28 -1.05
C GLN A 98 -6.49 14.38 0.04
N HIS A 99 -7.28 15.45 0.06
CA HIS A 99 -8.34 15.65 1.05
C HIS A 99 -9.57 14.75 0.86
N PHE A 100 -9.70 14.07 -0.28
CA PHE A 100 -10.75 13.08 -0.54
C PHE A 100 -10.35 11.68 -0.12
N PHE A 101 -9.08 11.48 0.24
CA PHE A 101 -8.54 10.18 0.61
C PHE A 101 -7.91 10.24 1.99
N THR A 102 -8.06 9.15 2.74
CA THR A 102 -7.36 8.94 4.00
C THR A 102 -6.34 7.83 3.82
N ARG A 103 -5.12 8.04 4.25
CA ARG A 103 -4.08 7.02 4.20
C ARG A 103 -4.24 6.10 5.39
N GLN A 104 -4.55 4.82 5.14
CA GLN A 104 -4.81 3.81 6.16
C GLN A 104 -4.11 2.49 5.85
N GLY A 105 -3.92 1.65 6.85
CA GLY A 105 -3.65 0.24 6.66
C GLY A 105 -4.90 -0.46 6.16
N GLN A 106 -4.78 -1.29 5.13
CA GLN A 106 -5.85 -2.06 4.53
C GLN A 106 -5.45 -3.52 4.44
N PHE A 107 -6.33 -4.41 4.87
CA PHE A 107 -6.18 -5.85 4.76
C PHE A 107 -7.42 -6.39 4.03
N LEU A 108 -7.19 -7.10 2.93
CA LEU A 108 -8.23 -7.82 2.21
C LEU A 108 -8.14 -9.30 2.55
N ILE A 109 -9.22 -9.87 3.05
CA ILE A 109 -9.26 -11.24 3.57
C ILE A 109 -10.44 -11.94 2.90
N ALA A 110 -10.19 -13.02 2.16
CA ALA A 110 -11.28 -13.79 1.53
C ALA A 110 -12.25 -14.32 2.59
N ALA A 111 -13.54 -14.31 2.27
CA ALA A 111 -14.61 -14.68 3.20
C ALA A 111 -14.57 -16.15 3.66
N ASP A 112 -13.84 -17.01 2.94
CA ASP A 112 -13.62 -18.42 3.32
C ASP A 112 -12.47 -18.63 4.31
N LYS A 113 -11.66 -17.58 4.58
CA LYS A 113 -10.48 -17.65 5.47
C LYS A 113 -10.77 -17.24 6.92
N ALA A 114 -11.82 -16.47 7.16
CA ALA A 114 -12.19 -16.01 8.48
C ALA A 114 -13.69 -15.64 8.53
N THR A 115 -14.25 -15.69 9.73
CA THR A 115 -15.60 -15.15 9.98
C THR A 115 -15.51 -13.69 10.39
N GLU A 116 -16.60 -12.95 10.19
CA GLU A 116 -16.72 -11.55 10.62
C GLU A 116 -16.46 -11.41 12.13
N ASP A 117 -17.02 -12.31 12.95
CA ASP A 117 -16.85 -12.30 14.40
C ASP A 117 -15.37 -12.46 14.81
N GLN A 118 -14.63 -13.37 14.15
CA GLN A 118 -13.19 -13.54 14.39
C GLN A 118 -12.41 -12.28 14.06
N LEU A 119 -12.72 -11.64 12.92
CA LEU A 119 -12.06 -10.42 12.50
C LEU A 119 -12.41 -9.24 13.41
N MET A 120 -13.65 -9.16 13.90
CA MET A 120 -14.05 -8.14 14.87
C MET A 120 -13.32 -8.30 16.19
N GLU A 121 -13.20 -9.52 16.72
CA GLU A 121 -12.44 -9.81 17.95
C GLU A 121 -10.97 -9.38 17.80
N ILE A 122 -10.31 -9.83 16.73
CA ILE A 122 -8.91 -9.47 16.44
C ILE A 122 -8.79 -7.96 16.26
N GLY A 123 -9.69 -7.35 15.49
CA GLY A 123 -9.65 -5.94 15.17
C GLY A 123 -9.80 -5.04 16.40
N LEU A 124 -10.79 -5.29 17.25
CA LEU A 124 -11.05 -4.50 18.46
C LEU A 124 -9.86 -4.51 19.42
N GLU A 125 -9.17 -5.65 19.55
CA GLU A 125 -8.03 -5.79 20.46
C GLU A 125 -6.74 -5.16 19.91
N ASN A 126 -6.61 -5.01 18.60
CA ASN A 126 -5.37 -4.65 17.92
C ASN A 126 -5.41 -3.33 17.14
N GLY A 127 -6.47 -2.54 17.27
CA GLY A 127 -6.55 -1.18 16.73
C GLY A 127 -7.06 -1.10 15.29
N ALA A 128 -7.89 -2.05 14.84
CA ALA A 128 -8.65 -1.86 13.61
C ALA A 128 -9.76 -0.82 13.82
N ASP A 129 -9.89 0.09 12.87
CA ASP A 129 -10.90 1.16 12.88
C ASP A 129 -12.22 0.70 12.28
N ASP A 130 -12.17 -0.18 11.28
CA ASP A 130 -13.33 -0.59 10.50
C ASP A 130 -13.15 -1.99 9.90
N ILE A 131 -14.26 -2.74 9.79
CA ILE A 131 -14.34 -4.03 9.13
C ILE A 131 -15.56 -4.04 8.23
N ILE A 132 -15.35 -4.13 6.93
CA ILE A 132 -16.38 -4.06 5.92
C ILE A 132 -16.55 -5.43 5.27
N ASN A 133 -17.77 -5.94 5.27
CA ASN A 133 -18.12 -7.18 4.59
C ASN A 133 -18.59 -6.85 3.16
N ASN A 134 -17.79 -7.25 2.17
CA ASN A 134 -18.08 -7.06 0.74
C ASN A 134 -18.68 -8.34 0.08
N GLY A 135 -19.02 -9.34 0.89
CA GLY A 135 -19.63 -10.59 0.44
C GLY A 135 -18.61 -11.69 0.16
N ASP A 136 -17.73 -11.51 -0.81
CA ASP A 136 -16.67 -12.46 -1.17
C ASP A 136 -15.37 -12.24 -0.36
N HIS A 137 -15.21 -11.07 0.22
CA HIS A 137 -14.07 -10.72 1.07
C HIS A 137 -14.46 -9.73 2.16
N PHE A 138 -13.66 -9.72 3.23
CA PHE A 138 -13.66 -8.68 4.25
C PHE A 138 -12.55 -7.67 3.96
N GLU A 139 -12.85 -6.41 4.22
CA GLU A 139 -11.86 -5.34 4.22
C GLU A 139 -11.71 -4.81 5.65
N MET A 140 -10.53 -5.02 6.25
CA MET A 140 -10.20 -4.48 7.57
C MET A 140 -9.30 -3.26 7.38
N ARG A 141 -9.59 -2.17 8.09
CA ARG A 141 -8.84 -0.91 8.05
C ARG A 141 -8.31 -0.55 9.42
N CYS A 142 -7.16 0.11 9.46
CA CYS A 142 -6.56 0.62 10.68
C CYS A 142 -5.76 1.89 10.44
N ALA A 143 -5.44 2.61 11.52
CA ALA A 143 -4.48 3.70 11.44
C ALA A 143 -3.08 3.19 11.02
N LEU A 144 -2.25 4.08 10.46
CA LEU A 144 -0.89 3.70 10.03
C LEU A 144 -0.02 3.18 11.17
N SER A 145 -0.23 3.69 12.40
CA SER A 145 0.46 3.27 13.62
C SER A 145 0.19 1.82 13.98
N ASP A 146 -1.00 1.32 13.67
CA ASP A 146 -1.51 0.03 14.13
C ASP A 146 -1.35 -1.07 13.06
N PHE A 147 -0.87 -0.70 11.86
CA PHE A 147 -0.74 -1.62 10.74
C PHE A 147 0.08 -2.88 11.06
N ASP A 148 1.25 -2.72 11.69
CA ASP A 148 2.11 -3.86 12.05
C ASP A 148 1.49 -4.70 13.17
N THR A 149 0.75 -4.08 14.10
CA THR A 149 0.05 -4.76 15.20
C THR A 149 -1.07 -5.63 14.64
N VAL A 150 -1.92 -5.06 13.80
CA VAL A 150 -3.02 -5.79 13.13
C VAL A 150 -2.48 -6.91 12.25
N SER A 151 -1.43 -6.64 11.45
CA SER A 151 -0.79 -7.66 10.61
C SER A 151 -0.29 -8.84 11.42
N SER A 152 0.40 -8.57 12.53
CA SER A 152 0.93 -9.62 13.43
C SER A 152 -0.18 -10.41 14.12
N ALA A 153 -1.28 -9.75 14.48
CA ALA A 153 -2.44 -10.40 15.11
C ALA A 153 -3.16 -11.34 14.13
N LEU A 154 -3.34 -10.94 12.87
CA LEU A 154 -3.89 -11.80 11.82
C LEU A 154 -3.00 -13.02 11.59
N GLU A 155 -1.67 -12.83 11.48
CA GLU A 155 -0.72 -13.94 11.33
C GLU A 155 -0.77 -14.90 12.52
N ALA A 156 -0.81 -14.38 13.77
CA ALA A 156 -0.90 -15.20 14.98
C ALA A 156 -2.20 -16.02 15.06
N ALA A 157 -3.29 -15.49 14.51
CA ALA A 157 -4.57 -16.19 14.40
C ALA A 157 -4.61 -17.18 13.22
N GLY A 158 -3.53 -17.27 12.41
CA GLY A 158 -3.47 -18.12 11.24
C GLY A 158 -4.29 -17.60 10.05
N ILE A 159 -4.71 -16.34 10.07
CA ILE A 159 -5.49 -15.71 9.02
C ILE A 159 -4.55 -15.02 8.03
N GLN A 160 -4.49 -15.54 6.82
CA GLN A 160 -3.68 -14.98 5.75
C GLN A 160 -4.52 -14.02 4.91
N ALA A 161 -4.20 -12.72 4.98
CA ALA A 161 -4.78 -11.73 4.08
C ALA A 161 -4.28 -11.92 2.64
N ASP A 162 -5.16 -11.73 1.67
CA ASP A 162 -4.83 -11.75 0.23
C ASP A 162 -4.02 -10.51 -0.15
N SER A 163 -4.33 -9.38 0.50
CA SER A 163 -3.55 -8.15 0.41
C SER A 163 -3.43 -7.49 1.76
N SER A 164 -2.24 -6.96 2.06
CA SER A 164 -1.93 -6.16 3.25
C SER A 164 -1.08 -4.99 2.82
N GLU A 165 -1.64 -3.79 2.85
CA GLU A 165 -0.92 -2.61 2.39
C GLU A 165 -1.39 -1.31 3.05
N ILE A 166 -0.55 -0.29 2.95
CA ILE A 166 -0.96 1.08 3.28
C ILE A 166 -1.52 1.67 1.99
N ALA A 167 -2.81 2.01 2.01
CA ALA A 167 -3.55 2.49 0.84
C ALA A 167 -4.16 3.87 1.09
N TYR A 168 -4.47 4.56 0.01
CA TYR A 168 -5.31 5.76 0.03
C TYR A 168 -6.77 5.35 -0.10
N ILE A 169 -7.50 5.41 1.01
CA ILE A 169 -8.91 5.02 1.09
C ILE A 169 -9.78 6.23 0.77
N PRO A 170 -10.66 6.15 -0.25
CA PRO A 170 -11.55 7.24 -0.59
C PRO A 170 -12.64 7.41 0.48
N GLY A 171 -12.94 8.66 0.84
CA GLY A 171 -14.02 8.98 1.78
C GLY A 171 -15.42 8.90 1.15
N THR A 172 -15.49 8.92 -0.19
CA THR A 172 -16.75 8.84 -0.93
C THR A 172 -16.55 8.04 -2.20
N LEU A 173 -17.46 7.10 -2.45
CA LEU A 173 -17.52 6.31 -3.68
C LEU A 173 -18.62 6.83 -4.58
N THR A 174 -18.39 6.88 -5.88
CA THR A 174 -19.39 7.23 -6.90
C THR A 174 -19.55 6.03 -7.83
N ALA A 175 -20.78 5.61 -8.05
CA ALA A 175 -21.08 4.57 -9.02
C ALA A 175 -20.72 5.07 -10.43
N LEU A 176 -20.04 4.21 -11.19
CA LEU A 176 -19.75 4.45 -12.60
C LEU A 176 -20.78 3.73 -13.45
N GLU A 177 -21.31 4.41 -14.44
CA GLU A 177 -22.12 3.77 -15.48
C GLU A 177 -21.17 3.22 -16.56
N ASP A 178 -21.32 1.95 -16.89
CA ASP A 178 -20.67 1.36 -18.05
C ASP A 178 -21.15 2.08 -19.33
N LYS A 179 -20.22 2.64 -20.08
CA LYS A 179 -20.49 3.26 -21.37
C LYS A 179 -19.98 2.39 -22.49
#